data_f75a27d37355080f4f00b4e6bda00083
#
_entry.id   f75a27d37355080f4f00b4e6bda00083
#
_cell.length_a   1.000
_cell.length_b   1.000
_cell.length_c   1.000
_cell.angle_alpha   90.00
_cell.angle_beta   90.00
_cell.angle_gamma   90.00
#
_symmetry.space_group_name_H-M   'P 1'
#
loop_
_entity.id
_entity.type
_entity.pdbx_description
1 polymer ?
#
loop_
_entity_poly.entity_id
_entity_poly.type
_entity_poly.pdbx_seq_one_letter_code
_entity_poly.pdbx_strand_id
1 'polypeptide(L)'
;MIPLTVVSYNIHRGVGLDRRLDLARVAEVIAATAPDVGGLQEGIREAGAPAADQAAYLAAKLGMHLVMGETRVHATGGYGNAVLTRLPVLGAERRDLSHGEREPRGALRVDLDVKGTPLHVFNCHLGLGLAERREQLQLLGRFIRDSHRLAGPRVLVGDFNEWHRGPITRGLRREFSSPMRRMRRTHPAMFPLFALDRIYWDVELQGDEFHVHRSRSARVASDHLPVVARILVRNRPPRIAPYVTGDALPPA
;
A
#
# COMPACT_ATOMS: atom_id res chain seq x y z
N MET A 1 4.18 21.25 -10.23
CA MET A 1 4.33 20.18 -9.23
C MET A 1 2.99 20.03 -8.52
N ILE A 2 2.47 18.81 -8.45
CA ILE A 2 1.20 18.47 -7.80
C ILE A 2 1.55 17.74 -6.50
N PRO A 3 1.20 18.28 -5.32
CA PRO A 3 1.43 17.60 -4.06
C PRO A 3 0.44 16.46 -3.88
N LEU A 4 0.91 15.32 -3.42
CA LEU A 4 0.12 14.15 -3.03
C LEU A 4 0.56 13.65 -1.67
N THR A 5 -0.40 13.28 -0.83
CA THR A 5 -0.17 12.57 0.42
C THR A 5 -0.40 11.08 0.20
N VAL A 6 0.65 10.28 0.41
CA VAL A 6 0.64 8.83 0.30
C VAL A 6 0.80 8.21 1.67
N VAL A 7 -0.03 7.23 2.00
CA VAL A 7 -0.03 6.53 3.30
C VAL A 7 0.18 5.03 3.09
N SER A 8 0.97 4.40 3.95
CA SER A 8 1.03 2.95 4.13
C SER A 8 0.57 2.61 5.54
N TYR A 9 -0.38 1.68 5.66
CA TYR A 9 -0.92 1.30 6.96
C TYR A 9 -1.38 -0.16 6.99
N ASN A 10 -0.70 -1.00 7.77
CA ASN A 10 -1.21 -2.30 8.13
C ASN A 10 -2.31 -2.10 9.18
N ILE A 11 -3.56 -2.39 8.82
CA ILE A 11 -4.74 -2.15 9.65
C ILE A 11 -5.09 -3.30 10.60
N HIS A 12 -4.31 -4.38 10.58
CA HIS A 12 -4.49 -5.56 11.44
C HIS A 12 -5.95 -6.03 11.46
N ARG A 13 -6.59 -6.16 10.28
CA ARG A 13 -8.00 -6.58 10.13
C ARG A 13 -8.98 -5.71 10.91
N GLY A 14 -8.63 -4.46 11.20
CA GLY A 14 -9.42 -3.52 11.98
C GLY A 14 -9.45 -3.80 13.48
N VAL A 15 -8.66 -4.78 13.95
CA VAL A 15 -8.59 -5.17 15.36
C VAL A 15 -7.48 -4.39 16.07
N GLY A 16 -7.86 -3.61 17.05
CA GLY A 16 -6.93 -2.80 17.83
C GLY A 16 -6.16 -3.58 18.90
N LEU A 17 -5.20 -2.91 19.56
CA LEU A 17 -4.46 -3.47 20.71
C LEU A 17 -5.36 -3.78 21.90
N ASP A 18 -6.54 -3.18 21.98
CA ASP A 18 -7.61 -3.49 22.93
C ASP A 18 -8.43 -4.73 22.54
N ARG A 19 -8.04 -5.43 21.45
CA ARG A 19 -8.71 -6.61 20.89
C ARG A 19 -10.14 -6.34 20.39
N ARG A 20 -10.49 -5.08 20.13
CA ARG A 20 -11.80 -4.70 19.59
C ARG A 20 -11.67 -4.45 18.09
N LEU A 21 -12.62 -4.99 17.32
CA LEU A 21 -12.84 -4.61 15.93
C LEU A 21 -13.49 -3.22 15.90
N ASP A 22 -12.78 -2.22 15.38
CA ASP A 22 -13.24 -0.84 15.34
C ASP A 22 -12.75 -0.13 14.07
N LEU A 23 -13.52 -0.30 13.01
CA LEU A 23 -13.22 0.31 11.71
C LEU A 23 -13.43 1.82 11.71
N ALA A 24 -14.31 2.34 12.57
CA ALA A 24 -14.51 3.78 12.69
C ALA A 24 -13.23 4.46 13.20
N ARG A 25 -12.57 3.84 14.19
CA ARG A 25 -11.27 4.28 14.70
C ARG A 25 -10.17 4.19 13.64
N VAL A 26 -10.14 3.10 12.85
CA VAL A 26 -9.19 2.99 11.73
C VAL A 26 -9.43 4.09 10.70
N ALA A 27 -10.70 4.36 10.33
CA ALA A 27 -11.05 5.44 9.41
C ALA A 27 -10.65 6.82 9.95
N GLU A 28 -10.83 7.09 11.25
CA GLU A 28 -10.39 8.32 11.91
C GLU A 28 -8.86 8.51 11.79
N VAL A 29 -8.10 7.44 12.03
CA VAL A 29 -6.62 7.46 11.91
C VAL A 29 -6.19 7.75 10.47
N ILE A 30 -6.84 7.13 9.48
CA ILE A 30 -6.55 7.38 8.07
C ILE A 30 -6.93 8.81 7.70
N ALA A 31 -8.13 9.27 8.09
CA ALA A 31 -8.62 10.62 7.80
C ALA A 31 -7.69 11.70 8.36
N ALA A 32 -7.12 11.49 9.56
CA ALA A 32 -6.20 12.42 10.20
C ALA A 32 -4.88 12.61 9.42
N THR A 33 -4.55 11.70 8.53
CA THR A 33 -3.39 11.82 7.62
C THR A 33 -3.72 12.52 6.30
N ALA A 34 -5.02 12.79 6.03
CA ALA A 34 -5.54 13.42 4.81
C ALA A 34 -4.94 12.82 3.51
N PRO A 35 -5.04 11.50 3.27
CA PRO A 35 -4.37 10.87 2.15
C PRO A 35 -5.08 11.15 0.83
N ASP A 36 -4.29 11.34 -0.25
CA ASP A 36 -4.77 11.20 -1.62
C ASP A 36 -4.75 9.73 -2.06
N VAL A 37 -3.77 8.96 -1.53
CA VAL A 37 -3.58 7.53 -1.78
C VAL A 37 -3.19 6.82 -0.49
N GLY A 38 -3.93 5.78 -0.12
CA GLY A 38 -3.66 4.91 1.03
C GLY A 38 -3.46 3.46 0.60
N GLY A 39 -2.26 2.90 0.82
CA GLY A 39 -2.01 1.46 0.71
C GLY A 39 -2.26 0.80 2.06
N LEU A 40 -3.28 -0.04 2.12
CA LEU A 40 -3.65 -0.79 3.32
C LEU A 40 -3.22 -2.25 3.20
N GLN A 41 -2.75 -2.83 4.28
CA GLN A 41 -2.44 -4.25 4.39
C GLN A 41 -3.39 -4.89 5.40
N GLU A 42 -3.63 -6.19 5.25
CA GLU A 42 -4.53 -6.98 6.08
C GLU A 42 -6.01 -6.54 6.03
N GLY A 43 -6.47 -6.02 4.90
CA GLY A 43 -7.88 -5.72 4.69
C GLY A 43 -8.71 -6.97 4.46
N ILE A 44 -9.89 -7.04 5.07
CA ILE A 44 -10.88 -8.09 4.81
C ILE A 44 -11.96 -7.55 3.88
N ARG A 45 -12.33 -8.37 2.89
CA ARG A 45 -13.50 -8.19 2.04
C ARG A 45 -14.45 -9.36 2.27
N GLU A 46 -15.70 -9.10 2.61
CA GLU A 46 -16.73 -10.13 2.72
C GLU A 46 -17.84 -9.92 1.67
N ALA A 47 -18.08 -10.94 0.85
CA ALA A 47 -19.16 -10.94 -0.12
C ALA A 47 -20.50 -11.14 0.59
N GLY A 48 -21.51 -10.34 0.24
CA GLY A 48 -22.88 -10.48 0.77
C GLY A 48 -23.15 -9.84 2.12
N ALA A 49 -22.15 -9.28 2.77
CA ALA A 49 -22.31 -8.53 4.02
C ALA A 49 -21.55 -7.19 3.95
N PRO A 50 -22.14 -6.11 3.41
CA PRO A 50 -21.46 -4.81 3.28
C PRO A 50 -20.88 -4.27 4.59
N ALA A 51 -21.51 -4.62 5.73
CA ALA A 51 -21.03 -4.25 7.06
C ALA A 51 -19.77 -5.02 7.49
N ALA A 52 -19.47 -6.16 6.87
CA ALA A 52 -18.33 -7.00 7.13
C ALA A 52 -17.19 -6.76 6.11
N ASP A 53 -17.48 -6.08 4.99
CA ASP A 53 -16.45 -5.63 4.04
C ASP A 53 -15.73 -4.40 4.60
N GLN A 54 -14.62 -4.67 5.29
CA GLN A 54 -13.82 -3.65 5.97
C GLN A 54 -13.27 -2.62 5.00
N ALA A 55 -12.80 -3.07 3.84
CA ALA A 55 -12.20 -2.20 2.84
C ALA A 55 -13.25 -1.27 2.21
N ALA A 56 -14.44 -1.81 1.88
CA ALA A 56 -15.56 -1.01 1.36
C ALA A 56 -16.08 -0.01 2.40
N TYR A 57 -16.18 -0.42 3.68
CA TYR A 57 -16.55 0.50 4.76
C TYR A 57 -15.57 1.67 4.86
N LEU A 58 -14.25 1.40 4.87
CA LEU A 58 -13.24 2.44 4.93
C LEU A 58 -13.29 3.37 3.71
N ALA A 59 -13.45 2.81 2.51
CA ALA A 59 -13.57 3.59 1.28
C ALA A 59 -14.78 4.54 1.32
N ALA A 60 -15.96 4.03 1.69
CA ALA A 60 -17.18 4.83 1.81
C ALA A 60 -17.04 5.91 2.89
N LYS A 61 -16.50 5.56 4.07
CA LYS A 61 -16.33 6.49 5.18
C LYS A 61 -15.37 7.64 4.86
N LEU A 62 -14.35 7.37 4.02
CA LEU A 62 -13.33 8.33 3.62
C LEU A 62 -13.65 9.06 2.31
N GLY A 63 -14.71 8.64 1.59
CA GLY A 63 -15.05 9.16 0.27
C GLY A 63 -13.94 8.90 -0.76
N MET A 64 -13.40 7.68 -0.77
CA MET A 64 -12.30 7.26 -1.64
C MET A 64 -12.71 6.07 -2.51
N HIS A 65 -12.11 5.95 -3.69
CA HIS A 65 -12.21 4.73 -4.51
C HIS A 65 -11.42 3.59 -3.86
N LEU A 66 -11.93 2.37 -4.00
CA LEU A 66 -11.30 1.15 -3.51
C LEU A 66 -10.80 0.28 -4.67
N VAL A 67 -9.57 -0.19 -4.57
CA VAL A 67 -9.06 -1.29 -5.40
C VAL A 67 -8.51 -2.38 -4.48
N MET A 68 -9.07 -3.61 -4.58
CA MET A 68 -8.65 -4.76 -3.78
C MET A 68 -7.63 -5.62 -4.53
N GLY A 69 -6.60 -6.04 -3.79
CA GLY A 69 -5.60 -7.04 -4.17
C GLY A 69 -5.68 -8.25 -3.24
N GLU A 70 -6.70 -9.09 -3.45
CA GLU A 70 -6.93 -10.27 -2.63
C GLU A 70 -5.79 -11.28 -2.79
N THR A 71 -5.28 -11.79 -1.68
CA THR A 71 -4.28 -12.87 -1.63
C THR A 71 -4.90 -14.19 -1.22
N ARG A 72 -6.02 -14.15 -0.49
CA ARG A 72 -6.89 -15.28 -0.20
C ARG A 72 -8.30 -14.95 -0.67
N VAL A 73 -8.90 -15.88 -1.40
CA VAL A 73 -10.30 -15.81 -1.79
C VAL A 73 -11.01 -16.99 -1.14
N HIS A 74 -12.06 -16.70 -0.39
CA HIS A 74 -12.96 -17.68 0.21
C HIS A 74 -14.34 -17.56 -0.45
N ALA A 75 -15.19 -18.57 -0.27
CA ALA A 75 -16.57 -18.54 -0.80
C ALA A 75 -17.37 -17.30 -0.37
N THR A 76 -17.01 -16.72 0.79
CA THR A 76 -17.69 -15.58 1.41
C THR A 76 -16.89 -14.26 1.34
N GLY A 77 -15.71 -14.24 0.70
CA GLY A 77 -14.93 -12.99 0.64
C GLY A 77 -13.45 -13.19 0.37
N GLY A 78 -12.66 -12.17 0.68
CA GLY A 78 -11.22 -12.17 0.45
C GLY A 78 -10.45 -11.43 1.56
N TYR A 79 -9.16 -11.68 1.60
CA TYR A 79 -8.20 -11.02 2.48
C TYR A 79 -7.00 -10.58 1.65
N GLY A 80 -6.47 -9.40 1.92
CA GLY A 80 -5.29 -8.97 1.19
C GLY A 80 -4.95 -7.49 1.36
N ASN A 81 -4.31 -6.97 0.32
CA ASN A 81 -3.93 -5.57 0.23
C ASN A 81 -5.04 -4.75 -0.43
N ALA A 82 -5.22 -3.52 0.00
CA ALA A 82 -6.14 -2.59 -0.63
C ALA A 82 -5.45 -1.27 -0.95
N VAL A 83 -5.87 -0.61 -2.02
CA VAL A 83 -5.52 0.78 -2.29
C VAL A 83 -6.80 1.60 -2.24
N LEU A 84 -6.81 2.61 -1.37
CA LEU A 84 -7.81 3.66 -1.33
C LEU A 84 -7.25 4.90 -2.03
N THR A 85 -8.04 5.55 -2.88
CA THR A 85 -7.55 6.71 -3.63
C THR A 85 -8.65 7.74 -3.92
N ARG A 86 -8.30 9.02 -3.91
CA ARG A 86 -9.14 10.12 -4.39
C ARG A 86 -8.93 10.42 -5.87
N LEU A 87 -7.90 9.79 -6.46
CA LEU A 87 -7.53 9.98 -7.86
C LEU A 87 -8.28 9.01 -8.76
N PRO A 88 -8.53 9.36 -10.02
CA PRO A 88 -9.08 8.43 -11.00
C PRO A 88 -8.19 7.21 -11.19
N VAL A 89 -8.80 6.02 -11.19
CA VAL A 89 -8.11 4.74 -11.43
C VAL A 89 -8.08 4.46 -12.92
N LEU A 90 -6.88 4.28 -13.48
CA LEU A 90 -6.64 3.94 -14.88
C LEU A 90 -6.57 2.44 -15.12
N GLY A 91 -6.15 1.68 -14.11
CA GLY A 91 -6.02 0.23 -14.17
C GLY A 91 -5.44 -0.36 -12.89
N ALA A 92 -5.46 -1.69 -12.80
CA ALA A 92 -4.85 -2.39 -11.68
C ALA A 92 -4.34 -3.77 -12.11
N GLU A 93 -3.29 -4.25 -11.45
CA GLU A 93 -2.73 -5.59 -11.64
C GLU A 93 -2.33 -6.19 -10.31
N ARG A 94 -2.57 -7.49 -10.15
CA ARG A 94 -2.18 -8.26 -8.96
C ARG A 94 -1.03 -9.20 -9.30
N ARG A 95 -0.12 -9.38 -8.35
CA ARG A 95 0.96 -10.35 -8.45
C ARG A 95 0.98 -11.22 -7.21
N ASP A 96 0.90 -12.52 -7.40
CA ASP A 96 1.09 -13.48 -6.33
C ASP A 96 2.56 -13.49 -5.89
N LEU A 97 2.78 -13.37 -4.58
CA LEU A 97 4.06 -13.45 -3.90
C LEU A 97 4.11 -14.62 -2.91
N SER A 98 3.18 -15.55 -2.96
CA SER A 98 3.10 -16.67 -2.03
C SER A 98 4.35 -17.56 -2.10
N HIS A 99 4.69 -18.20 -0.98
CA HIS A 99 5.85 -19.06 -0.83
C HIS A 99 5.46 -20.38 -0.15
N GLY A 100 5.41 -21.46 -0.92
CA GLY A 100 5.02 -22.79 -0.43
C GLY A 100 3.64 -22.77 0.23
N GLU A 101 3.53 -23.46 1.35
CA GLU A 101 2.28 -23.58 2.14
C GLU A 101 2.12 -22.46 3.20
N ARG A 102 2.96 -21.42 3.14
CA ARG A 102 2.87 -20.29 4.07
C ARG A 102 1.64 -19.45 3.79
N GLU A 103 1.41 -18.47 4.66
CA GLU A 103 0.34 -17.51 4.46
C GLU A 103 0.47 -16.83 3.09
N PRO A 104 -0.55 -16.90 2.21
CA PRO A 104 -0.50 -16.27 0.91
C PRO A 104 -0.21 -14.77 1.00
N ARG A 105 0.71 -14.32 0.17
CA ARG A 105 1.14 -12.92 0.08
C ARG A 105 1.00 -12.41 -1.35
N GLY A 106 0.84 -11.12 -1.51
CA GLY A 106 0.67 -10.53 -2.82
C GLY A 106 1.14 -9.09 -2.89
N ALA A 107 1.24 -8.61 -4.12
CA ALA A 107 1.39 -7.20 -4.45
C ALA A 107 0.25 -6.75 -5.37
N LEU A 108 -0.23 -5.55 -5.14
CA LEU A 108 -1.21 -4.86 -5.95
C LEU A 108 -0.56 -3.64 -6.58
N ARG A 109 -0.65 -3.49 -7.91
CA ARG A 109 -0.35 -2.23 -8.61
C ARG A 109 -1.68 -1.56 -8.95
N VAL A 110 -1.77 -0.27 -8.68
CA VAL A 110 -2.89 0.57 -9.12
C VAL A 110 -2.31 1.75 -9.90
N ASP A 111 -2.79 1.93 -11.10
CA ASP A 111 -2.39 3.00 -11.99
C ASP A 111 -3.39 4.15 -11.84
N LEU A 112 -2.90 5.33 -11.47
CA LEU A 112 -3.71 6.49 -11.11
C LEU A 112 -3.45 7.65 -12.06
N ASP A 113 -4.48 8.46 -12.33
CA ASP A 113 -4.32 9.71 -13.07
C ASP A 113 -4.07 10.90 -12.13
N VAL A 114 -2.91 11.50 -12.25
CA VAL A 114 -2.54 12.73 -11.54
C VAL A 114 -2.59 13.89 -12.53
N LYS A 115 -3.78 14.37 -12.87
CA LYS A 115 -4.01 15.47 -13.81
C LYS A 115 -3.32 15.23 -15.16
N GLY A 116 -3.52 14.07 -15.74
CA GLY A 116 -2.96 13.65 -17.03
C GLY A 116 -1.57 13.01 -16.93
N THR A 117 -0.99 12.89 -15.73
CA THR A 117 0.28 12.17 -15.49
C THR A 117 -0.02 10.85 -14.79
N PRO A 118 0.27 9.68 -15.40
CA PRO A 118 0.10 8.40 -14.73
C PRO A 118 1.03 8.27 -13.53
N LEU A 119 0.52 7.70 -12.42
CA LEU A 119 1.28 7.34 -11.23
C LEU A 119 1.00 5.87 -10.90
N HIS A 120 2.04 5.05 -10.81
CA HIS A 120 1.92 3.63 -10.52
C HIS A 120 2.17 3.37 -9.04
N VAL A 121 1.12 3.00 -8.30
CA VAL A 121 1.20 2.73 -6.86
C VAL A 121 1.20 1.23 -6.63
N PHE A 122 2.29 0.73 -6.04
CA PHE A 122 2.42 -0.66 -5.61
C PHE A 122 2.15 -0.74 -4.11
N ASN A 123 1.32 -1.70 -3.71
CA ASN A 123 1.08 -2.04 -2.31
C ASN A 123 1.39 -3.52 -2.07
N CYS A 124 2.22 -3.84 -1.10
CA CYS A 124 2.59 -5.21 -0.78
C CYS A 124 2.61 -5.49 0.72
N HIS A 125 2.43 -6.75 1.08
CA HIS A 125 2.66 -7.27 2.42
C HIS A 125 3.54 -8.53 2.30
N LEU A 126 4.76 -8.48 2.82
CA LEU A 126 5.72 -9.57 2.72
C LEU A 126 5.60 -10.52 3.93
N GLY A 127 6.12 -11.73 3.77
CA GLY A 127 6.09 -12.76 4.79
C GLY A 127 7.09 -12.54 5.93
N LEU A 128 6.95 -13.33 6.99
CA LEU A 128 7.77 -13.24 8.21
C LEU A 128 9.12 -13.94 8.07
N GLY A 129 9.23 -14.93 7.18
CA GLY A 129 10.44 -15.75 7.01
C GLY A 129 11.50 -15.05 6.16
N LEU A 130 12.78 -15.20 6.50
CA LEU A 130 13.87 -14.58 5.72
C LEU A 130 14.00 -15.17 4.32
N ALA A 131 13.91 -16.50 4.16
CA ALA A 131 13.96 -17.19 2.87
C ALA A 131 12.76 -16.78 2.00
N GLU A 132 11.58 -16.81 2.59
CA GLU A 132 10.32 -16.35 1.98
C GLU A 132 10.46 -14.92 1.45
N ARG A 133 10.89 -13.97 2.27
CA ARG A 133 11.08 -12.58 1.83
C ARG A 133 12.13 -12.42 0.72
N ARG A 134 13.17 -13.25 0.68
CA ARG A 134 14.18 -13.21 -0.41
C ARG A 134 13.55 -13.57 -1.76
N GLU A 135 12.72 -14.61 -1.80
CA GLU A 135 11.99 -15.00 -3.00
C GLU A 135 10.94 -13.96 -3.38
N GLN A 136 10.16 -13.50 -2.40
CA GLN A 136 9.17 -12.42 -2.59
C GLN A 136 9.80 -11.14 -3.12
N LEU A 137 11.03 -10.79 -2.69
CA LEU A 137 11.75 -9.65 -3.25
C LEU A 137 12.06 -9.83 -4.74
N GLN A 138 12.39 -11.06 -5.18
CA GLN A 138 12.65 -11.32 -6.59
C GLN A 138 11.37 -11.19 -7.42
N LEU A 139 10.24 -11.75 -6.94
CA LEU A 139 8.94 -11.66 -7.59
C LEU A 139 8.44 -10.22 -7.65
N LEU A 140 8.49 -9.49 -6.52
CA LEU A 140 8.13 -8.08 -6.43
C LEU A 140 9.01 -7.22 -7.34
N GLY A 141 10.32 -7.47 -7.35
CA GLY A 141 11.26 -6.76 -8.20
C GLY A 141 10.99 -6.97 -9.69
N ARG A 142 10.59 -8.18 -10.11
CA ARG A 142 10.13 -8.43 -11.50
C ARG A 142 8.86 -7.64 -11.79
N PHE A 143 7.86 -7.72 -10.92
CA PHE A 143 6.59 -7.01 -11.07
C PHE A 143 6.79 -5.50 -11.21
N ILE A 144 7.67 -4.91 -10.41
CA ILE A 144 8.01 -3.48 -10.48
C ILE A 144 8.75 -3.17 -11.79
N ARG A 145 9.70 -3.99 -12.24
CA ARG A 145 10.44 -3.77 -13.48
C ARG A 145 9.58 -3.96 -14.72
N ASP A 146 8.64 -4.90 -14.72
CA ASP A 146 7.69 -5.08 -15.82
C ASP A 146 6.90 -3.79 -16.08
N SER A 147 6.67 -2.98 -15.04
CA SER A 147 6.00 -1.68 -15.15
C SER A 147 6.84 -0.56 -15.77
N HIS A 148 8.16 -0.76 -15.99
CA HIS A 148 8.99 0.24 -16.70
C HIS A 148 8.53 0.52 -18.15
N ARG A 149 7.71 -0.38 -18.71
CA ARG A 149 7.08 -0.17 -20.02
C ARG A 149 5.94 0.84 -19.95
N LEU A 150 5.43 1.12 -18.76
CA LEU A 150 4.38 2.11 -18.52
C LEU A 150 5.05 3.49 -18.32
N ALA A 151 4.43 4.52 -18.90
CA ALA A 151 4.89 5.88 -18.70
C ALA A 151 4.43 6.42 -17.35
N GLY A 152 5.33 6.97 -16.56
CA GLY A 152 5.03 7.60 -15.28
C GLY A 152 5.87 7.09 -14.12
N PRO A 153 5.95 7.87 -13.03
CA PRO A 153 6.69 7.49 -11.84
C PRO A 153 5.96 6.42 -11.01
N ARG A 154 6.75 5.76 -10.16
CA ARG A 154 6.28 4.67 -9.30
C ARG A 154 6.41 5.05 -7.83
N VAL A 155 5.46 4.56 -7.03
CA VAL A 155 5.50 4.57 -5.57
C VAL A 155 5.24 3.15 -5.08
N LEU A 156 6.03 2.68 -4.13
CA LEU A 156 5.84 1.39 -3.47
C LEU A 156 5.59 1.64 -1.98
N VAL A 157 4.48 1.15 -1.49
CA VAL A 157 4.09 1.16 -0.07
C VAL A 157 3.92 -0.26 0.44
N GLY A 158 4.03 -0.48 1.73
CA GLY A 158 3.72 -1.78 2.30
C GLY A 158 4.34 -2.06 3.65
N ASP A 159 3.94 -3.21 4.19
CA ASP A 159 4.60 -3.89 5.30
C ASP A 159 5.59 -4.91 4.73
N PHE A 160 6.87 -4.65 4.96
CA PHE A 160 7.96 -5.47 4.43
C PHE A 160 8.43 -6.55 5.41
N ASN A 161 7.92 -6.55 6.63
CA ASN A 161 8.27 -7.50 7.69
C ASN A 161 9.79 -7.69 7.89
N GLU A 162 10.59 -6.67 7.52
CA GLU A 162 12.04 -6.70 7.66
C GLU A 162 12.48 -5.87 8.87
N TRP A 163 12.81 -6.53 9.96
CA TRP A 163 13.12 -5.93 11.27
C TRP A 163 14.41 -5.08 11.26
N HIS A 164 15.36 -5.45 10.42
CA HIS A 164 16.65 -4.79 10.27
C HIS A 164 16.91 -4.47 8.79
N ARG A 165 17.86 -3.58 8.50
CA ARG A 165 18.29 -3.30 7.13
C ARG A 165 18.91 -4.54 6.49
N GLY A 166 18.09 -5.33 5.87
CA GLY A 166 18.42 -6.61 5.26
C GLY A 166 18.41 -6.57 3.72
N PRO A 167 18.21 -7.74 3.10
CA PRO A 167 18.19 -7.88 1.64
C PRO A 167 17.09 -7.06 0.98
N ILE A 168 15.89 -6.95 1.62
CA ILE A 168 14.75 -6.19 1.08
C ILE A 168 15.12 -4.71 0.96
N THR A 169 15.60 -4.11 2.06
CA THR A 169 16.01 -2.70 2.06
C THR A 169 17.09 -2.45 1.00
N ARG A 170 18.09 -3.33 0.87
CA ARG A 170 19.17 -3.17 -0.12
C ARG A 170 18.68 -3.31 -1.55
N GLY A 171 17.81 -4.28 -1.82
CA GLY A 171 17.23 -4.51 -3.14
C GLY A 171 16.36 -3.33 -3.59
N LEU A 172 15.42 -2.90 -2.75
CA LEU A 172 14.51 -1.80 -3.06
C LEU A 172 15.23 -0.45 -3.18
N ARG A 173 16.31 -0.21 -2.45
CA ARG A 173 17.12 1.00 -2.61
C ARG A 173 17.91 1.07 -3.92
N ARG A 174 18.12 -0.06 -4.59
CA ARG A 174 18.69 -0.08 -5.94
C ARG A 174 17.63 0.21 -7.00
N GLU A 175 16.39 -0.20 -6.73
CA GLU A 175 15.25 -0.02 -7.63
C GLU A 175 14.66 1.39 -7.52
N PHE A 176 14.52 1.90 -6.29
CA PHE A 176 13.95 3.21 -6.01
C PHE A 176 15.01 4.17 -5.47
N SER A 177 15.07 5.35 -6.07
CA SER A 177 16.02 6.39 -5.67
C SER A 177 15.53 7.24 -4.50
N SER A 178 14.48 6.81 -3.79
CA SER A 178 13.89 7.59 -2.72
C SER A 178 14.89 7.88 -1.59
N PRO A 179 14.95 9.12 -1.11
CA PRO A 179 15.92 9.55 -0.10
C PRO A 179 15.57 9.11 1.32
N MET A 180 14.86 8.00 1.51
CA MET A 180 14.59 7.47 2.85
C MET A 180 15.90 7.12 3.57
N ARG A 181 16.61 8.16 3.98
CA ARG A 181 17.88 8.01 4.74
C ARG A 181 17.65 7.40 6.12
N ARG A 182 16.46 7.61 6.73
CA ARG A 182 16.13 7.11 8.06
C ARG A 182 14.86 6.29 8.01
N MET A 183 14.97 5.02 8.36
CA MET A 183 13.82 4.17 8.62
C MET A 183 13.08 4.68 9.86
N ARG A 184 11.75 4.78 9.78
CA ARG A 184 10.90 5.18 10.89
C ARG A 184 10.27 3.94 11.51
N ARG A 185 10.34 3.85 12.83
CA ARG A 185 9.79 2.71 13.58
C ARG A 185 8.26 2.82 13.64
N THR A 186 7.58 1.73 13.30
CA THR A 186 6.12 1.67 13.17
C THR A 186 5.47 0.59 14.03
N HIS A 187 6.23 -0.46 14.40
CA HIS A 187 5.72 -1.62 15.14
C HIS A 187 6.58 -1.94 16.37
N PRO A 188 6.00 -2.37 17.51
CA PRO A 188 4.57 -2.30 17.86
C PRO A 188 4.10 -0.84 18.02
N ALA A 189 2.81 -0.56 17.70
CA ALA A 189 2.29 0.82 17.67
C ALA A 189 2.45 1.58 18.99
N MET A 190 2.31 0.91 20.14
CA MET A 190 2.44 1.53 21.46
C MET A 190 3.88 1.96 21.75
N PHE A 191 4.85 1.09 21.47
CA PHE A 191 6.29 1.33 21.68
C PHE A 191 7.10 0.92 20.44
N PRO A 192 7.16 1.75 19.40
CA PRO A 192 7.73 1.36 18.12
C PRO A 192 9.22 1.04 18.19
N LEU A 193 9.56 -0.21 17.89
CA LEU A 193 10.93 -0.74 17.88
C LEU A 193 11.41 -1.05 16.46
N PHE A 194 10.50 -1.53 15.57
CA PHE A 194 10.82 -2.00 14.23
C PHE A 194 10.22 -1.08 13.16
N ALA A 195 10.94 -0.90 12.05
CA ALA A 195 10.53 -0.12 10.89
C ALA A 195 10.04 -1.07 9.78
N LEU A 196 8.87 -1.68 9.99
CA LEU A 196 8.30 -2.70 9.10
C LEU A 196 7.63 -2.06 7.88
N ASP A 197 6.91 -0.95 8.10
CA ASP A 197 6.15 -0.23 7.09
C ASP A 197 7.01 0.85 6.44
N ARG A 198 6.94 0.95 5.11
CA ARG A 198 7.80 1.86 4.35
C ARG A 198 7.09 2.37 3.11
N ILE A 199 7.57 3.52 2.63
CA ILE A 199 7.20 4.11 1.34
C ILE A 199 8.48 4.38 0.55
N TYR A 200 8.53 3.89 -0.68
CA TYR A 200 9.59 4.15 -1.65
C TYR A 200 9.00 4.86 -2.87
N TRP A 201 9.78 5.69 -3.54
CA TRP A 201 9.36 6.40 -4.75
C TRP A 201 10.52 6.62 -5.71
N ASP A 202 10.20 6.80 -6.98
CA ASP A 202 11.16 7.07 -8.04
C ASP A 202 11.81 8.44 -7.90
N VAL A 203 13.00 8.60 -8.51
CA VAL A 203 13.76 9.86 -8.55
C VAL A 203 12.99 11.02 -9.20
N GLU A 204 12.02 10.70 -10.06
CA GLU A 204 11.15 11.68 -10.73
C GLU A 204 10.18 12.37 -9.76
N LEU A 205 9.94 11.76 -8.60
CA LEU A 205 9.12 12.30 -7.54
C LEU A 205 10.01 13.00 -6.51
N GLN A 206 9.63 14.21 -6.14
CA GLN A 206 10.31 14.92 -5.07
C GLN A 206 9.58 14.66 -3.76
N GLY A 207 10.27 14.08 -2.77
CA GLY A 207 9.73 13.97 -1.41
C GLY A 207 9.85 15.29 -0.67
N ASP A 208 8.75 15.74 -0.08
CA ASP A 208 8.66 16.97 0.71
C ASP A 208 8.69 16.65 2.21
N GLU A 209 7.87 15.70 2.64
CA GLU A 209 7.74 15.28 4.03
C GLU A 209 7.65 13.77 4.15
N PHE A 210 8.20 13.22 5.26
CA PHE A 210 8.08 11.81 5.61
C PHE A 210 8.02 11.63 7.12
N HIS A 211 6.91 11.12 7.64
CA HIS A 211 6.74 10.89 9.07
C HIS A 211 5.91 9.64 9.39
N VAL A 212 5.85 9.28 10.67
CA VAL A 212 4.94 8.28 11.23
C VAL A 212 3.84 9.01 11.99
N HIS A 213 2.60 8.75 11.66
CA HIS A 213 1.46 9.32 12.36
C HIS A 213 1.28 8.64 13.72
N ARG A 214 1.25 9.45 14.82
CA ARG A 214 1.34 8.95 16.22
C ARG A 214 0.25 9.52 17.11
N SER A 215 -0.98 9.66 16.61
CA SER A 215 -2.11 10.07 17.45
C SER A 215 -2.43 9.02 18.52
N ARG A 216 -3.23 9.39 19.52
CA ARG A 216 -3.72 8.44 20.53
C ARG A 216 -4.50 7.30 19.87
N SER A 217 -5.40 7.62 18.93
CA SER A 217 -6.17 6.64 18.16
C SER A 217 -5.25 5.69 17.36
N ALA A 218 -4.20 6.22 16.69
CA ALA A 218 -3.27 5.41 15.92
C ALA A 218 -2.51 4.38 16.78
N ARG A 219 -2.18 4.72 18.03
CA ARG A 219 -1.48 3.80 18.96
C ARG A 219 -2.31 2.61 19.39
N VAL A 220 -3.63 2.66 19.20
CA VAL A 220 -4.59 1.62 19.66
C VAL A 220 -5.27 0.94 18.49
N ALA A 221 -5.46 1.63 17.35
CA ALA A 221 -6.26 1.15 16.22
C ALA A 221 -5.68 -0.07 15.49
N SER A 222 -4.36 -0.25 15.55
CA SER A 222 -3.62 -1.40 14.99
C SER A 222 -2.38 -1.64 15.83
N ASP A 223 -1.70 -2.75 15.63
CA ASP A 223 -0.35 -3.01 16.14
C ASP A 223 0.75 -2.31 15.31
N HIS A 224 0.40 -1.72 14.17
CA HIS A 224 1.24 -0.86 13.35
C HIS A 224 0.82 0.62 13.42
N LEU A 225 1.76 1.52 13.14
CA LEU A 225 1.50 2.96 12.96
C LEU A 225 1.55 3.32 11.48
N PRO A 226 0.65 4.20 10.99
CA PRO A 226 0.71 4.67 9.61
C PRO A 226 2.00 5.42 9.29
N VAL A 227 2.56 5.15 8.12
CA VAL A 227 3.65 5.92 7.52
C VAL A 227 3.06 6.85 6.48
N VAL A 228 3.47 8.11 6.52
CA VAL A 228 2.97 9.17 5.66
C VAL A 228 4.13 9.78 4.88
N ALA A 229 3.97 9.91 3.57
CA ALA A 229 4.87 10.64 2.70
C ALA A 229 4.11 11.70 1.91
N ARG A 230 4.61 12.93 1.89
CA ARG A 230 4.18 13.96 0.95
C ARG A 230 5.17 13.99 -0.20
N ILE A 231 4.66 13.75 -1.41
CA ILE A 231 5.43 13.71 -2.64
C ILE A 231 4.91 14.75 -3.63
N LEU A 232 5.78 15.23 -4.49
CA LEU A 232 5.44 16.19 -5.54
C LEU A 232 5.59 15.52 -6.90
N VAL A 233 4.50 15.41 -7.63
CA VAL A 233 4.44 14.85 -8.98
C VAL A 233 4.63 15.98 -9.99
N ARG A 234 5.57 15.81 -10.93
CA ARG A 234 5.71 16.75 -12.05
C ARG A 234 4.54 16.57 -13.02
N ASN A 235 3.80 17.63 -13.27
CA ASN A 235 2.79 17.61 -14.32
C ASN A 235 3.53 17.52 -15.68
N ARG A 236 3.54 16.36 -16.30
CA ARG A 236 3.99 16.13 -17.67
C ARG A 236 2.77 15.66 -18.44
N PRO A 237 2.32 16.44 -19.46
CA PRO A 237 1.29 15.93 -20.34
C PRO A 237 1.76 14.59 -20.94
N PRO A 238 0.87 13.58 -21.07
CA PRO A 238 1.24 12.27 -21.52
C PRO A 238 1.92 12.37 -22.90
N ARG A 239 3.11 11.81 -23.04
CA ARG A 239 3.55 11.32 -24.35
C ARG A 239 2.63 10.16 -24.65
N ILE A 240 1.71 10.38 -25.61
CA ILE A 240 0.65 9.46 -26.01
C ILE A 240 1.29 8.12 -26.39
N ALA A 241 1.34 7.17 -25.44
CA ALA A 241 1.35 5.76 -25.75
C ALA A 241 -0.06 5.27 -25.41
N PRO A 242 -0.78 4.59 -26.32
CA PRO A 242 -2.11 4.08 -26.02
C PRO A 242 -2.03 3.12 -24.84
N TYR A 243 -2.82 3.38 -23.82
CA TYR A 243 -3.02 2.47 -22.70
C TYR A 243 -3.62 1.18 -23.26
N VAL A 244 -2.84 0.11 -23.30
CA VAL A 244 -3.38 -1.23 -23.58
C VAL A 244 -4.03 -1.66 -22.29
N THR A 245 -5.35 -1.57 -22.25
CA THR A 245 -6.17 -2.14 -21.18
C THR A 245 -5.98 -3.65 -21.20
N GLY A 246 -5.12 -4.16 -20.32
CA GLY A 246 -5.19 -5.56 -19.91
C GLY A 246 -6.55 -5.78 -19.25
N ASP A 247 -7.15 -6.94 -19.50
CA ASP A 247 -8.49 -7.38 -19.17
C ASP A 247 -9.17 -6.62 -18.02
N ALA A 248 -10.28 -5.96 -18.35
CA ALA A 248 -11.13 -5.26 -17.41
C ALA A 248 -11.53 -6.20 -16.26
N LEU A 249 -11.34 -5.74 -15.02
CA LEU A 249 -11.93 -6.39 -13.87
C LEU A 249 -13.45 -6.50 -14.10
N PRO A 250 -14.09 -7.66 -13.82
CA PRO A 250 -15.54 -7.78 -13.91
C PRO A 250 -16.19 -6.76 -12.96
N PRO A 251 -17.38 -6.25 -13.31
CA PRO A 251 -18.09 -5.28 -12.46
C PRO A 251 -18.39 -5.89 -11.09
N ALA A 252 -18.39 -5.00 -10.09
CA ALA A 252 -18.61 -5.28 -8.68
C ALA A 252 -19.99 -5.87 -8.38
#